data_a82e8bdc26ae42fb02246a7bfe31cdfb
#
_entry.id   a82e8bdc26ae42fb02246a7bfe31cdfb
#
_cell.length_a   1.000
_cell.length_b   1.000
_cell.length_c   1.000
_cell.angle_alpha   90.00
_cell.angle_beta   90.00
_cell.angle_gamma   90.00
#
_symmetry.space_group_name_H-M   'P 1'
#
loop_
_entity.id
_entity.type
_entity.pdbx_description
1 polymer ?
#
loop_
_entity_poly.entity_id
_entity_poly.type
_entity_poly.pdbx_seq_one_letter_code
_entity_poly.pdbx_strand_id
1 'polypeptide(L)'
;NRTQKESILFETKEYDRNVTLDEVKKFIRDIEQQKCHGVFLSQNSGITSKQHFQIDMIGKNIAIYIHNVHYDSTLIKSAVDIIDNLHEKIILLNDDSDDGFTISDENLQEINKEYAQFIQQKMKLIDVLKDSHKTSILQIENMKFPCLSKIITQKCGSILNNENVEIICNICNKFSATNNKSLAAHQRACKRNFRKDSIVIE
;
A
#
# COMPACT_ATOMS: atom_id res chain seq x y z
N ASN A 1 15.51 16.72 -9.59
CA ASN A 1 16.86 16.36 -10.02
C ASN A 1 17.85 16.70 -8.91
N ARG A 2 18.51 15.70 -8.25
CA ARG A 2 19.44 15.90 -7.12
C ARG A 2 20.91 16.10 -7.55
N THR A 3 21.21 16.28 -8.81
CA THR A 3 22.56 16.35 -9.36
C THR A 3 23.46 17.47 -8.76
N GLN A 4 22.87 18.43 -8.04
CA GLN A 4 23.58 19.52 -7.35
C GLN A 4 23.48 19.46 -5.82
N LYS A 5 22.87 18.40 -5.25
CA LYS A 5 22.70 18.23 -3.81
C LYS A 5 23.70 17.22 -3.26
N GLU A 6 24.02 17.32 -1.98
CA GLU A 6 24.91 16.40 -1.32
C GLU A 6 24.41 14.95 -1.36
N SER A 7 25.34 14.01 -1.34
CA SER A 7 25.05 12.59 -1.37
C SER A 7 24.35 12.14 -0.09
N ILE A 8 23.45 11.15 -0.21
CA ILE A 8 22.81 10.50 0.92
C ILE A 8 23.16 9.01 0.90
N LEU A 9 23.73 8.51 1.98
CA LEU A 9 23.95 7.09 2.23
C LEU A 9 22.64 6.46 2.71
N PHE A 10 22.19 5.39 2.07
CA PHE A 10 21.06 4.59 2.52
C PHE A 10 21.55 3.26 3.09
N GLU A 11 21.27 3.02 4.36
CA GLU A 11 21.47 1.73 5.02
C GLU A 11 20.12 1.10 5.29
N THR A 12 19.90 -0.14 4.79
CA THR A 12 18.62 -0.84 4.94
C THR A 12 18.82 -2.15 5.69
N LYS A 13 18.02 -2.38 6.71
CA LYS A 13 17.98 -3.63 7.50
C LYS A 13 16.60 -4.26 7.45
N GLU A 14 16.58 -5.57 7.27
CA GLU A 14 15.36 -6.38 7.25
C GLU A 14 15.44 -7.45 8.34
N TYR A 15 15.31 -7.00 9.59
CA TYR A 15 15.36 -7.86 10.76
C TYR A 15 13.99 -7.97 11.42
N ASP A 16 13.64 -9.17 11.94
CA ASP A 16 12.41 -9.40 12.71
C ASP A 16 12.48 -8.83 14.14
N ARG A 17 13.68 -8.53 14.63
CA ARG A 17 13.95 -7.89 15.92
C ARG A 17 14.68 -6.58 15.72
N ASN A 18 14.64 -5.72 16.73
CA ASN A 18 15.28 -4.41 16.66
C ASN A 18 16.72 -4.48 16.17
N VAL A 19 17.06 -3.57 15.27
CA VAL A 19 18.42 -3.38 14.78
C VAL A 19 19.34 -3.03 15.95
N THR A 20 20.50 -3.65 16.00
CA THR A 20 21.43 -3.51 17.13
C THR A 20 22.16 -2.18 17.12
N LEU A 21 22.66 -1.78 18.29
CA LEU A 21 23.46 -0.56 18.44
C LEU A 21 24.76 -0.59 17.59
N ASP A 22 25.33 -1.77 17.37
CA ASP A 22 26.56 -1.91 16.57
C ASP A 22 26.34 -1.57 15.10
N GLU A 23 25.16 -1.91 14.55
CA GLU A 23 24.77 -1.50 13.20
C GLU A 23 24.59 0.02 13.12
N VAL A 24 24.01 0.65 14.14
CA VAL A 24 23.89 2.11 14.21
C VAL A 24 25.26 2.77 14.27
N LYS A 25 26.19 2.26 15.10
CA LYS A 25 27.57 2.78 15.18
C LYS A 25 28.32 2.61 13.87
N LYS A 26 28.10 1.50 13.15
CA LYS A 26 28.69 1.29 11.83
C LYS A 26 28.19 2.35 10.85
N PHE A 27 26.89 2.56 10.78
CA PHE A 27 26.28 3.57 9.92
C PHE A 27 26.79 4.98 10.19
N ILE A 28 26.96 5.36 11.46
CA ILE A 28 27.53 6.65 11.84
C ILE A 28 28.96 6.79 11.30
N ARG A 29 29.82 5.77 11.48
CA ARG A 29 31.20 5.77 10.94
C ARG A 29 31.21 5.90 9.42
N ASP A 30 30.31 5.21 8.74
CA ASP A 30 30.23 5.26 7.27
C ASP A 30 29.85 6.67 6.78
N ILE A 31 28.94 7.37 7.49
CA ILE A 31 28.61 8.79 7.25
C ILE A 31 29.85 9.69 7.44
N GLU A 32 30.57 9.51 8.55
CA GLU A 32 31.78 10.30 8.84
C GLU A 32 32.87 10.09 7.79
N GLN A 33 33.09 8.84 7.37
CA GLN A 33 34.10 8.49 6.37
C GLN A 33 33.76 9.03 4.98
N GLN A 34 32.49 8.90 4.58
CA GLN A 34 32.02 9.31 3.25
C GLN A 34 31.68 10.80 3.18
N LYS A 35 31.60 11.48 4.34
CA LYS A 35 31.19 12.89 4.45
C LYS A 35 29.89 13.18 3.72
N CYS A 36 28.87 12.36 3.94
CA CYS A 36 27.58 12.46 3.30
C CYS A 36 26.45 12.40 4.35
N HIS A 37 25.25 12.81 3.98
CA HIS A 37 24.08 12.58 4.82
C HIS A 37 23.72 11.09 4.86
N GLY A 38 22.84 10.68 5.79
CA GLY A 38 22.45 9.29 5.90
C GLY A 38 20.97 9.07 6.21
N VAL A 39 20.43 7.97 5.67
CA VAL A 39 19.09 7.48 6.02
C VAL A 39 19.20 6.01 6.39
N PHE A 40 18.89 5.69 7.66
CA PHE A 40 18.89 4.34 8.18
C PHE A 40 17.46 3.80 8.21
N LEU A 41 17.20 2.73 7.48
CA LEU A 41 15.90 2.13 7.28
C LEU A 41 15.82 0.75 7.96
N SER A 42 14.91 0.57 8.91
CA SER A 42 14.52 -0.75 9.40
C SER A 42 13.17 -1.14 8.81
N GLN A 43 13.13 -2.23 8.04
CA GLN A 43 11.91 -2.61 7.31
C GLN A 43 10.82 -3.13 8.24
N ASN A 44 11.14 -4.09 9.13
CA ASN A 44 10.14 -4.84 9.89
C ASN A 44 10.24 -4.62 11.41
N SER A 45 11.16 -3.77 11.87
CA SER A 45 11.42 -3.61 13.30
C SER A 45 11.85 -2.20 13.68
N GLY A 46 12.08 -1.97 14.97
CA GLY A 46 12.67 -0.73 15.48
C GLY A 46 14.20 -0.70 15.34
N ILE A 47 14.79 0.43 15.71
CA ILE A 47 16.23 0.65 15.79
C ILE A 47 16.57 0.97 17.25
N THR A 48 17.51 0.20 17.83
CA THR A 48 17.89 0.35 19.24
C THR A 48 18.40 1.76 19.53
N SER A 49 17.91 2.39 20.60
CA SER A 49 18.24 3.74 21.06
C SER A 49 17.93 4.86 20.08
N LYS A 50 17.06 4.63 19.12
CA LYS A 50 16.57 5.66 18.20
C LYS A 50 15.05 5.71 18.21
N GLN A 51 14.49 6.88 17.93
CA GLN A 51 13.06 7.06 17.70
C GLN A 51 12.72 6.99 16.20
N HIS A 52 11.45 6.75 15.90
CA HIS A 52 10.99 6.79 14.52
C HIS A 52 11.09 8.22 13.97
N PHE A 53 11.71 8.39 12.82
CA PHE A 53 12.07 9.67 12.22
C PHE A 53 12.99 10.56 13.10
N GLN A 54 13.80 9.96 13.98
CA GLN A 54 14.81 10.72 14.70
C GLN A 54 15.85 11.29 13.74
N ILE A 55 16.19 12.56 13.96
CA ILE A 55 17.23 13.28 13.24
C ILE A 55 18.41 13.47 14.20
N ASP A 56 19.59 13.07 13.76
CA ASP A 56 20.85 13.32 14.45
C ASP A 56 21.77 14.17 13.57
N MET A 57 22.57 15.00 14.20
CA MET A 57 23.68 15.69 13.55
C MET A 57 24.98 14.91 13.76
N ILE A 58 25.67 14.57 12.68
CA ILE A 58 26.98 13.89 12.68
C ILE A 58 27.99 14.84 12.05
N GLY A 59 28.58 15.69 12.88
CA GLY A 59 29.32 16.86 12.39
C GLY A 59 28.40 17.79 11.60
N LYS A 60 28.67 17.99 10.32
CA LYS A 60 27.83 18.78 9.40
C LYS A 60 26.78 17.95 8.68
N ASN A 61 26.82 16.63 8.84
CA ASN A 61 25.94 15.72 8.14
C ASN A 61 24.68 15.40 8.96
N ILE A 62 23.58 15.15 8.27
CA ILE A 62 22.27 14.83 8.85
C ILE A 62 22.07 13.33 8.72
N ALA A 63 21.69 12.66 9.79
CA ALA A 63 21.26 11.26 9.80
C ALA A 63 19.80 11.15 10.22
N ILE A 64 19.01 10.36 9.50
CA ILE A 64 17.60 10.10 9.83
C ILE A 64 17.40 8.59 10.01
N TYR A 65 16.69 8.21 11.09
CA TYR A 65 16.40 6.82 11.42
C TYR A 65 14.90 6.55 11.27
N ILE A 66 14.53 5.54 10.46
CA ILE A 66 13.13 5.22 10.18
C ILE A 66 12.85 3.77 10.54
N HIS A 67 11.85 3.56 11.40
CA HIS A 67 11.39 2.26 11.85
C HIS A 67 10.20 1.75 11.02
N ASN A 68 10.09 0.42 10.89
CA ASN A 68 8.92 -0.23 10.27
C ASN A 68 8.54 0.39 8.92
N VAL A 69 9.53 0.52 8.03
CA VAL A 69 9.34 1.20 6.74
C VAL A 69 8.41 0.42 5.82
N HIS A 70 8.43 -0.92 5.89
CA HIS A 70 7.61 -1.81 5.06
C HIS A 70 7.65 -1.44 3.57
N TYR A 71 8.84 -1.02 3.10
CA TYR A 71 9.07 -0.57 1.71
C TYR A 71 8.19 0.63 1.28
N ASP A 72 7.65 1.40 2.23
CA ASP A 72 6.86 2.59 1.90
C ASP A 72 7.75 3.72 1.35
N SER A 73 7.64 3.92 0.04
CA SER A 73 8.38 4.97 -0.66
C SER A 73 8.05 6.38 -0.17
N THR A 74 6.88 6.59 0.43
CA THR A 74 6.46 7.90 0.98
C THR A 74 7.31 8.27 2.20
N LEU A 75 7.61 7.30 3.08
CA LEU A 75 8.48 7.50 4.23
C LEU A 75 9.91 7.82 3.80
N ILE A 76 10.42 7.05 2.83
CA ILE A 76 11.77 7.26 2.28
C ILE A 76 11.89 8.64 1.64
N LYS A 77 10.92 9.00 0.80
CA LYS A 77 10.88 10.34 0.17
C LYS A 77 10.81 11.44 1.22
N SER A 78 10.03 11.26 2.29
CA SER A 78 9.92 12.25 3.37
C SER A 78 11.25 12.48 4.07
N ALA A 79 12.05 11.43 4.31
CA ALA A 79 13.39 11.56 4.88
C ALA A 79 14.32 12.37 3.97
N VAL A 80 14.29 12.10 2.66
CA VAL A 80 15.10 12.87 1.69
C VAL A 80 14.68 14.33 1.68
N ASP A 81 13.38 14.61 1.65
CA ASP A 81 12.83 15.98 1.68
C ASP A 81 13.25 16.72 2.96
N ILE A 82 13.29 16.04 4.12
CA ILE A 82 13.73 16.61 5.40
C ILE A 82 15.23 16.95 5.35
N ILE A 83 16.08 16.02 4.87
CA ILE A 83 17.51 16.26 4.73
C ILE A 83 17.75 17.48 3.85
N ASP A 84 17.11 17.52 2.68
CA ASP A 84 17.28 18.62 1.73
C ASP A 84 16.88 19.97 2.32
N ASN A 85 15.75 20.03 3.03
CA ASN A 85 15.28 21.24 3.68
C ASN A 85 16.16 21.71 4.85
N LEU A 86 16.60 20.77 5.71
CA LEU A 86 17.47 21.11 6.84
C LEU A 86 18.83 21.56 6.37
N HIS A 87 19.43 20.86 5.42
CA HIS A 87 20.75 21.18 4.88
C HIS A 87 20.76 22.58 4.27
N GLU A 88 19.76 22.92 3.43
CA GLU A 88 19.64 24.25 2.84
C GLU A 88 19.54 25.35 3.90
N LYS A 89 18.75 25.14 4.97
CA LYS A 89 18.65 26.09 6.08
C LYS A 89 19.93 26.23 6.88
N ILE A 90 20.64 25.12 7.13
CA ILE A 90 21.92 25.13 7.86
C ILE A 90 22.97 25.90 7.06
N ILE A 91 23.04 25.74 5.73
CA ILE A 91 23.94 26.51 4.88
C ILE A 91 23.64 27.99 5.00
N LEU A 92 22.38 28.42 4.85
CA LEU A 92 21.98 29.82 4.94
C LEU A 92 22.38 30.46 6.31
N LEU A 93 22.25 29.70 7.41
CA LEU A 93 22.62 30.18 8.73
C LEU A 93 24.15 30.26 8.93
N ASN A 94 24.91 29.42 8.24
CA ASN A 94 26.38 29.44 8.29
C ASN A 94 27.00 30.58 7.46
N ASP A 95 26.33 30.99 6.36
CA ASP A 95 26.79 32.09 5.52
C ASP A 95 26.71 33.46 6.23
N ASP A 96 25.82 33.59 7.21
CA ASP A 96 25.59 34.82 7.98
C ASP A 96 26.43 34.93 9.26
N SER A 97 27.18 33.85 9.66
CA SER A 97 27.97 33.82 10.90
C SER A 97 29.39 33.37 10.67
N ASP A 98 30.38 34.20 11.12
CA ASP A 98 31.81 33.89 11.08
C ASP A 98 32.21 32.73 12.05
N ASP A 99 31.35 32.42 13.03
CA ASP A 99 31.43 31.28 13.96
C ASP A 99 30.45 30.19 13.48
N GLY A 100 30.93 29.12 12.87
CA GLY A 100 30.13 28.05 12.29
C GLY A 100 28.94 27.64 13.16
N PHE A 101 27.74 27.83 12.65
CA PHE A 101 26.47 27.50 13.34
C PHE A 101 26.41 26.00 13.66
N THR A 102 26.26 25.69 14.94
CA THR A 102 25.96 24.33 15.43
C THR A 102 24.59 24.32 16.07
N ILE A 103 23.77 23.36 15.68
CA ILE A 103 22.45 23.17 16.31
C ILE A 103 22.70 22.63 17.73
N SER A 104 22.21 23.33 18.77
CA SER A 104 22.29 22.82 20.15
C SER A 104 21.41 21.57 20.33
N ASP A 105 21.72 20.75 21.34
CA ASP A 105 20.96 19.53 21.63
C ASP A 105 19.49 19.84 21.93
N GLU A 106 19.21 20.95 22.61
CA GLU A 106 17.84 21.39 22.91
C GLU A 106 17.07 21.73 21.62
N ASN A 107 17.69 22.51 20.73
CA ASN A 107 17.09 22.85 19.44
C ASN A 107 16.90 21.62 18.57
N LEU A 108 17.82 20.66 18.59
CA LEU A 108 17.68 19.42 17.87
C LEU A 108 16.52 18.56 18.39
N GLN A 109 16.28 18.57 19.72
CA GLN A 109 15.11 17.88 20.29
C GLN A 109 13.79 18.52 19.86
N GLU A 110 13.71 19.86 19.79
CA GLU A 110 12.54 20.57 19.30
C GLU A 110 12.29 20.26 17.81
N ILE A 111 13.33 20.34 17.00
CA ILE A 111 13.30 19.96 15.58
C ILE A 111 12.80 18.53 15.40
N ASN A 112 13.32 17.58 16.17
CA ASN A 112 12.85 16.20 16.14
C ASN A 112 11.37 16.07 16.45
N LYS A 113 10.90 16.78 17.47
CA LYS A 113 9.47 16.79 17.87
C LYS A 113 8.58 17.36 16.76
N GLU A 114 8.97 18.47 16.15
CA GLU A 114 8.21 19.10 15.06
C GLU A 114 8.14 18.21 13.82
N TYR A 115 9.27 17.63 13.42
CA TYR A 115 9.28 16.71 12.26
C TYR A 115 8.50 15.43 12.53
N ALA A 116 8.55 14.87 13.73
CA ALA A 116 7.74 13.71 14.09
C ALA A 116 6.24 14.03 13.96
N GLN A 117 5.79 15.19 14.44
CA GLN A 117 4.41 15.64 14.29
C GLN A 117 4.04 15.88 12.82
N PHE A 118 4.91 16.55 12.07
CA PHE A 118 4.71 16.77 10.64
C PHE A 118 4.55 15.47 9.87
N ILE A 119 5.42 14.47 10.09
CA ILE A 119 5.34 13.17 9.44
C ILE A 119 4.03 12.47 9.78
N GLN A 120 3.63 12.48 11.06
CA GLN A 120 2.36 11.88 11.48
C GLN A 120 1.15 12.54 10.79
N GLN A 121 1.12 13.86 10.71
CA GLN A 121 0.06 14.61 10.04
C GLN A 121 0.07 14.34 8.52
N LYS A 122 1.24 14.35 7.90
CA LYS A 122 1.42 14.06 6.47
C LYS A 122 0.88 12.66 6.11
N MET A 123 1.26 11.64 6.89
CA MET A 123 0.80 10.27 6.65
C MET A 123 -0.73 10.15 6.79
N LYS A 124 -1.29 10.75 7.85
CA LYS A 124 -2.74 10.79 8.05
C LYS A 124 -3.49 11.45 6.87
N LEU A 125 -2.99 12.56 6.36
CA LEU A 125 -3.59 13.23 5.21
C LEU A 125 -3.50 12.38 3.94
N ILE A 126 -2.38 11.71 3.71
CA ILE A 126 -2.20 10.78 2.57
C ILE A 126 -3.21 9.64 2.65
N ASP A 127 -3.43 9.05 3.82
CA ASP A 127 -4.40 7.97 4.00
C ASP A 127 -5.84 8.45 3.75
N VAL A 128 -6.21 9.63 4.26
CA VAL A 128 -7.51 10.26 3.97
C VAL A 128 -7.70 10.46 2.46
N LEU A 129 -6.67 10.92 1.75
CA LEU A 129 -6.74 11.10 0.30
C LEU A 129 -6.90 9.78 -0.45
N LYS A 130 -6.16 8.73 -0.03
CA LYS A 130 -6.30 7.38 -0.61
C LYS A 130 -7.72 6.83 -0.44
N ASP A 131 -8.28 6.96 0.76
CA ASP A 131 -9.64 6.49 1.07
C ASP A 131 -10.71 7.29 0.29
N SER A 132 -10.56 8.61 0.22
CA SER A 132 -11.45 9.47 -0.57
C SER A 132 -11.40 9.10 -2.05
N HIS A 133 -10.21 8.89 -2.60
CA HIS A 133 -10.04 8.45 -3.99
C HIS A 133 -10.71 7.09 -4.26
N LYS A 134 -10.49 6.12 -3.36
CA LYS A 134 -11.14 4.79 -3.44
C LYS A 134 -12.66 4.91 -3.41
N THR A 135 -13.19 5.73 -2.51
CA THR A 135 -14.64 5.98 -2.40
C THR A 135 -15.20 6.60 -3.67
N SER A 136 -14.49 7.58 -4.25
CA SER A 136 -14.89 8.24 -5.49
C SER A 136 -14.93 7.26 -6.67
N ILE A 137 -13.93 6.38 -6.79
CA ILE A 137 -13.93 5.34 -7.83
C ILE A 137 -15.14 4.43 -7.67
N LEU A 138 -15.43 3.93 -6.45
CA LEU A 138 -16.59 3.08 -6.17
C LEU A 138 -17.92 3.78 -6.52
N GLN A 139 -18.02 5.09 -6.27
CA GLN A 139 -19.21 5.85 -6.65
C GLN A 139 -19.38 5.92 -8.18
N ILE A 140 -18.30 6.13 -8.92
CA ILE A 140 -18.31 6.14 -10.39
C ILE A 140 -18.70 4.77 -10.94
N GLU A 141 -18.12 3.69 -10.42
CA GLU A 141 -18.40 2.31 -10.85
C GLU A 141 -19.87 1.91 -10.56
N ASN A 142 -20.44 2.44 -9.48
CA ASN A 142 -21.84 2.19 -9.10
C ASN A 142 -22.86 3.13 -9.77
N MET A 143 -22.44 4.00 -10.69
CA MET A 143 -23.36 4.87 -11.43
C MET A 143 -24.34 4.04 -12.25
N LYS A 144 -25.65 4.26 -12.01
CA LYS A 144 -26.74 3.60 -12.73
C LYS A 144 -27.30 4.51 -13.79
N PHE A 145 -27.60 3.94 -14.94
CA PHE A 145 -28.24 4.63 -16.05
C PHE A 145 -29.70 4.13 -16.21
N PRO A 146 -30.65 4.61 -15.37
CA PRO A 146 -32.01 4.06 -15.31
C PRO A 146 -32.77 4.20 -16.66
N CYS A 147 -32.53 5.24 -17.43
CA CYS A 147 -33.11 5.41 -18.75
C CYS A 147 -32.61 4.36 -19.75
N LEU A 148 -31.29 4.12 -19.76
CA LEU A 148 -30.68 3.09 -20.62
C LEU A 148 -31.18 1.70 -20.24
N SER A 149 -31.25 1.39 -18.95
CA SER A 149 -31.77 0.13 -18.43
C SER A 149 -33.22 -0.08 -18.86
N LYS A 150 -34.07 0.93 -18.76
CA LYS A 150 -35.48 0.86 -19.25
C LYS A 150 -35.58 0.58 -20.75
N ILE A 151 -34.76 1.28 -21.58
CA ILE A 151 -34.75 1.07 -23.03
C ILE A 151 -34.28 -0.34 -23.38
N ILE A 152 -33.25 -0.84 -22.72
CA ILE A 152 -32.75 -2.21 -22.91
C ILE A 152 -33.80 -3.22 -22.51
N THR A 153 -34.46 -3.06 -21.35
CA THR A 153 -35.54 -3.95 -20.91
C THR A 153 -36.71 -3.94 -21.86
N GLN A 154 -37.11 -2.78 -22.38
CA GLN A 154 -38.21 -2.66 -23.37
C GLN A 154 -37.89 -3.31 -24.71
N LYS A 155 -36.66 -3.16 -25.21
CA LYS A 155 -36.27 -3.69 -26.52
C LYS A 155 -35.75 -5.13 -26.47
N CYS A 156 -35.18 -5.56 -25.35
CA CYS A 156 -34.57 -6.88 -25.16
C CYS A 156 -35.29 -7.72 -24.11
N GLY A 157 -36.45 -7.29 -23.64
CA GLY A 157 -37.22 -7.91 -22.55
C GLY A 157 -37.60 -9.37 -22.75
N SER A 158 -37.56 -9.87 -23.99
CA SER A 158 -37.67 -11.29 -24.30
C SER A 158 -36.37 -12.09 -24.19
N ILE A 159 -35.21 -11.41 -24.07
CA ILE A 159 -33.91 -12.06 -24.06
C ILE A 159 -33.36 -12.14 -22.63
N LEU A 160 -33.72 -11.20 -21.76
CA LEU A 160 -33.14 -11.09 -20.38
C LEU A 160 -34.01 -11.75 -19.29
N ASN A 161 -35.22 -12.21 -19.60
CA ASN A 161 -36.07 -12.96 -18.66
C ASN A 161 -35.73 -14.45 -18.58
N ASN A 162 -34.58 -14.88 -19.00
CA ASN A 162 -34.02 -16.20 -18.72
C ASN A 162 -33.24 -16.27 -17.40
N GLU A 163 -33.64 -15.50 -16.40
CA GLU A 163 -33.21 -15.76 -15.03
C GLU A 163 -34.01 -16.94 -14.47
N ASN A 164 -33.37 -18.12 -14.54
CA ASN A 164 -33.71 -19.30 -13.74
C ASN A 164 -35.14 -19.87 -13.91
N VAL A 165 -35.61 -20.13 -15.13
CA VAL A 165 -36.65 -21.12 -15.29
C VAL A 165 -36.00 -22.50 -15.08
N GLU A 166 -36.18 -23.05 -13.89
CA GLU A 166 -35.83 -24.45 -13.63
C GLU A 166 -36.67 -25.37 -14.51
N ILE A 167 -36.04 -25.98 -15.52
CA ILE A 167 -36.75 -26.90 -16.42
C ILE A 167 -36.63 -28.31 -15.83
N ILE A 168 -37.76 -28.85 -15.35
CA ILE A 168 -37.79 -30.16 -14.72
C ILE A 168 -37.82 -31.27 -15.78
N CYS A 169 -37.09 -32.34 -15.55
CA CYS A 169 -37.10 -33.52 -16.41
C CYS A 169 -38.49 -34.23 -16.39
N ASN A 170 -39.13 -34.29 -17.54
CA ASN A 170 -40.44 -34.92 -17.70
C ASN A 170 -40.42 -36.47 -17.65
N ILE A 171 -39.26 -37.11 -17.51
CA ILE A 171 -39.12 -38.56 -17.44
C ILE A 171 -39.04 -39.02 -15.97
N CYS A 172 -38.27 -38.35 -15.13
CA CYS A 172 -38.10 -38.74 -13.74
C CYS A 172 -38.75 -37.76 -12.72
N ASN A 173 -39.10 -36.57 -13.13
CA ASN A 173 -39.65 -35.46 -12.33
C ASN A 173 -38.81 -35.07 -11.10
N LYS A 174 -37.51 -35.50 -11.07
CA LYS A 174 -36.61 -35.28 -9.94
C LYS A 174 -35.42 -34.37 -10.26
N PHE A 175 -35.07 -34.21 -11.56
CA PHE A 175 -33.94 -33.41 -11.97
C PHE A 175 -34.40 -32.09 -12.54
N SER A 176 -33.84 -30.99 -12.04
CA SER A 176 -34.02 -29.64 -12.59
C SER A 176 -32.75 -29.16 -13.27
N ALA A 177 -32.89 -28.40 -14.35
CA ALA A 177 -31.79 -27.82 -15.10
C ALA A 177 -32.06 -26.36 -15.41
N THR A 178 -31.02 -25.53 -15.38
CA THR A 178 -31.09 -24.10 -15.70
C THR A 178 -31.03 -23.82 -17.21
N ASN A 179 -30.77 -24.84 -18.05
CA ASN A 179 -30.71 -24.70 -19.50
C ASN A 179 -31.10 -26.02 -20.23
N ASN A 180 -31.55 -25.87 -21.47
CA ASN A 180 -31.99 -27.00 -22.31
C ASN A 180 -30.88 -28.02 -22.63
N LYS A 181 -29.60 -27.61 -22.67
CA LYS A 181 -28.48 -28.52 -22.96
C LYS A 181 -28.24 -29.49 -21.80
N SER A 182 -28.30 -29.00 -20.56
CA SER A 182 -28.17 -29.79 -19.35
C SER A 182 -29.32 -30.75 -19.19
N LEU A 183 -30.56 -30.29 -19.46
CA LEU A 183 -31.75 -31.14 -19.47
C LEU A 183 -31.68 -32.27 -20.52
N ALA A 184 -31.27 -31.96 -21.74
CA ALA A 184 -31.16 -32.95 -22.80
C ALA A 184 -30.08 -34.01 -22.50
N ALA A 185 -28.96 -33.61 -21.91
CA ALA A 185 -27.93 -34.54 -21.46
C ALA A 185 -28.46 -35.51 -20.39
N HIS A 186 -29.16 -34.99 -19.37
CA HIS A 186 -29.78 -35.81 -18.34
C HIS A 186 -30.85 -36.73 -18.93
N GLN A 187 -31.75 -36.26 -19.81
CA GLN A 187 -32.81 -37.06 -20.40
C GLN A 187 -32.28 -38.26 -21.19
N ARG A 188 -31.11 -38.15 -21.84
CA ARG A 188 -30.44 -39.29 -22.54
C ARG A 188 -30.05 -40.39 -21.56
N ALA A 189 -29.54 -40.02 -20.37
CA ALA A 189 -29.17 -40.96 -19.31
C ALA A 189 -30.42 -41.53 -18.62
N CYS A 190 -31.40 -40.67 -18.35
CA CYS A 190 -32.67 -41.02 -17.68
C CYS A 190 -33.46 -42.04 -18.48
N LYS A 191 -33.58 -41.87 -19.81
CA LYS A 191 -34.24 -42.85 -20.71
C LYS A 191 -33.57 -44.22 -20.71
N ARG A 192 -32.22 -44.26 -20.58
CA ARG A 192 -31.49 -45.52 -20.51
C ARG A 192 -31.73 -46.29 -19.21
N ASN A 193 -31.84 -45.60 -18.11
CA ASN A 193 -32.09 -46.21 -16.81
C ASN A 193 -33.55 -46.69 -16.68
N PHE A 194 -34.54 -45.91 -17.17
CA PHE A 194 -35.93 -46.31 -17.18
C PHE A 194 -36.18 -47.57 -18.00
N ARG A 195 -35.43 -47.82 -19.10
CA ARG A 195 -35.53 -49.05 -19.91
C ARG A 195 -34.88 -50.25 -19.22
N LYS A 196 -33.94 -50.07 -18.31
CA LYS A 196 -33.33 -51.18 -17.56
C LYS A 196 -34.23 -51.70 -16.46
N ASP A 197 -35.01 -50.81 -15.81
CA ASP A 197 -35.92 -51.20 -14.74
C ASP A 197 -37.22 -51.88 -15.26
N SER A 198 -37.50 -51.74 -16.59
CA SER A 198 -38.66 -52.36 -17.24
C SER A 198 -38.39 -53.78 -17.74
N ILE A 199 -37.18 -54.35 -17.59
CA ILE A 199 -36.81 -55.67 -18.14
C ILE A 199 -36.62 -56.71 -17.01
N VAL A 200 -36.94 -56.39 -15.77
CA VAL A 200 -36.83 -57.35 -14.66
C VAL A 200 -38.23 -57.62 -14.08
N ILE A 201 -39.12 -58.09 -14.94
CA ILE A 201 -40.33 -58.81 -14.52
C ILE A 201 -40.66 -59.81 -15.64
N GLU A 202 -40.04 -60.99 -15.56
CA GLU A 202 -40.55 -62.31 -15.97
C GLU A 202 -39.79 -63.36 -15.24
#